data_2a01c60b1fb2f82d2cec51c8de8bb984
#
_entry.id   2a01c60b1fb2f82d2cec51c8de8bb984
#
_cell.length_a   1.000
_cell.length_b   1.000
_cell.length_c   1.000
_cell.angle_alpha   90.00
_cell.angle_beta   90.00
_cell.angle_gamma   90.00
#
_symmetry.space_group_name_H-M   'P 1'
#
loop_
_entity.id
_entity.type
_entity.pdbx_description
1 polymer ?
#
loop_
_entity_poly.entity_id
_entity_poly.type
_entity_poly.pdbx_seq_one_letter_code
_entity_poly.pdbx_strand_id
1 'polypeptide(L)'
;MKINTSLKFRFLVFFGIILFVPNAKAQNEVYAEPQKQEIADTTFVNLKDYSKDFIYDMKYATEDNFLKAKVYDCAECVLRYKTVQALIAANKEFMKNGCKIKIYDCYRPLSIQKKMWEIVSNPEYVADPKKGSIHNRGGAVDISLVNADGIELEMGTKFDFFGIQAGHNYKKLPVPVIANRKYLKSVMIKNGFNSFDSEWWHYNLKTGLKDKVSNQTWKCD
;
A
#
# COMPACT_ATOMS: atom_id res chain seq x y z
N MET A 1 -22.19 -105.62 -13.48
CA MET A 1 -21.30 -104.96 -14.44
C MET A 1 -20.39 -104.03 -13.64
N LYS A 2 -19.12 -104.45 -13.53
CA LYS A 2 -18.10 -103.85 -12.63
C LYS A 2 -17.29 -102.82 -13.41
N ILE A 3 -17.17 -101.63 -12.91
CA ILE A 3 -16.21 -100.64 -13.42
C ILE A 3 -15.29 -100.26 -12.27
N ASN A 4 -14.02 -100.57 -12.48
CA ASN A 4 -12.94 -100.35 -11.55
C ASN A 4 -12.17 -99.12 -12.00
N THR A 5 -12.04 -98.10 -11.19
CA THR A 5 -11.23 -96.93 -11.48
C THR A 5 -10.20 -96.70 -10.38
N SER A 6 -8.95 -96.92 -10.80
CA SER A 6 -7.76 -96.70 -10.01
C SER A 6 -7.45 -95.21 -9.90
N LEU A 7 -7.30 -94.74 -8.69
CA LEU A 7 -6.89 -93.37 -8.39
C LEU A 7 -5.41 -93.27 -8.19
N LYS A 8 -4.71 -92.64 -9.10
CA LYS A 8 -3.27 -92.34 -8.95
C LYS A 8 -3.04 -91.05 -8.26
N PHE A 9 -2.49 -91.08 -7.05
CA PHE A 9 -2.07 -89.90 -6.30
C PHE A 9 -0.75 -89.35 -6.92
N ARG A 10 -0.79 -88.10 -7.40
CA ARG A 10 0.42 -87.36 -7.79
C ARG A 10 0.76 -86.34 -6.67
N PHE A 11 1.91 -86.55 -6.07
CA PHE A 11 2.51 -85.59 -5.15
C PHE A 11 3.02 -84.36 -5.96
N LEU A 12 2.40 -83.15 -5.68
CA LEU A 12 2.94 -81.89 -6.18
C LEU A 12 3.83 -81.30 -5.07
N VAL A 13 5.12 -81.23 -5.37
CA VAL A 13 6.08 -80.51 -4.51
C VAL A 13 5.97 -79.03 -4.83
N PHE A 14 5.44 -78.24 -3.87
CA PHE A 14 5.45 -76.80 -3.98
C PHE A 14 6.79 -76.24 -3.54
N PHE A 15 7.58 -75.71 -4.49
CA PHE A 15 8.76 -74.92 -4.22
C PHE A 15 8.30 -73.51 -3.86
N GLY A 16 8.33 -73.11 -2.58
CA GLY A 16 8.03 -71.77 -2.12
C GLY A 16 9.18 -70.85 -2.50
N ILE A 17 8.89 -69.93 -3.45
CA ILE A 17 9.79 -68.79 -3.73
C ILE A 17 9.54 -67.73 -2.68
N ILE A 18 10.48 -67.58 -1.75
CA ILE A 18 10.48 -66.45 -0.80
C ILE A 18 10.89 -65.20 -1.57
N LEU A 19 9.92 -64.34 -1.92
CA LEU A 19 10.17 -63.04 -2.45
C LEU A 19 10.65 -62.10 -1.32
N PHE A 20 11.91 -61.77 -1.32
CA PHE A 20 12.49 -60.75 -0.47
C PHE A 20 12.01 -59.37 -0.96
N VAL A 21 11.03 -58.76 -0.28
CA VAL A 21 10.61 -57.38 -0.55
C VAL A 21 11.58 -56.46 0.21
N PRO A 22 12.39 -55.63 -0.46
CA PRO A 22 13.22 -54.67 0.23
C PRO A 22 12.30 -53.63 0.87
N ASN A 23 12.43 -53.43 2.17
CA ASN A 23 11.72 -52.42 2.96
C ASN A 23 12.26 -51.05 2.54
N ALA A 24 11.64 -50.42 1.54
CA ALA A 24 11.91 -49.02 1.18
C ALA A 24 11.43 -48.16 2.34
N LYS A 25 12.37 -47.69 3.18
CA LYS A 25 12.10 -46.58 4.09
C LYS A 25 11.71 -45.38 3.23
N ALA A 26 10.43 -45.01 3.23
CA ALA A 26 9.97 -43.72 2.69
C ALA A 26 10.66 -42.63 3.51
N GLN A 27 11.68 -41.99 2.94
CA GLN A 27 12.18 -40.71 3.44
C GLN A 27 11.05 -39.69 3.21
N ASN A 28 10.38 -39.30 4.27
CA ASN A 28 9.53 -38.12 4.26
C ASN A 28 10.45 -36.90 4.06
N GLU A 29 10.68 -36.54 2.82
CA GLU A 29 11.19 -35.20 2.51
C GLU A 29 10.14 -34.22 2.96
N VAL A 30 10.39 -33.61 4.11
CA VAL A 30 9.63 -32.44 4.58
C VAL A 30 10.00 -31.30 3.64
N TYR A 31 9.19 -31.08 2.61
CA TYR A 31 9.27 -29.89 1.81
C TYR A 31 8.95 -28.72 2.73
N ALA A 32 9.99 -28.00 3.18
CA ALA A 32 9.82 -26.73 3.87
C ALA A 32 9.06 -25.80 2.91
N GLU A 33 7.87 -25.39 3.31
CA GLU A 33 7.13 -24.33 2.60
C GLU A 33 8.05 -23.14 2.43
N PRO A 34 8.11 -22.49 1.24
CA PRO A 34 8.95 -21.32 1.04
C PRO A 34 8.53 -20.26 2.06
N GLN A 35 9.42 -19.93 3.00
CA GLN A 35 9.20 -18.89 3.97
C GLN A 35 8.92 -17.60 3.19
N LYS A 36 7.69 -17.09 3.27
CA LYS A 36 7.32 -15.81 2.71
C LYS A 36 8.22 -14.77 3.38
N GLN A 37 9.18 -14.24 2.64
CA GLN A 37 10.13 -13.26 3.16
C GLN A 37 9.35 -12.07 3.72
N GLU A 38 9.43 -11.85 5.02
CA GLU A 38 8.73 -10.78 5.71
C GLU A 38 9.34 -9.45 5.27
N ILE A 39 8.51 -8.57 4.69
CA ILE A 39 8.96 -7.27 4.23
C ILE A 39 9.07 -6.36 5.44
N ALA A 40 10.26 -5.77 5.65
CA ALA A 40 10.46 -4.85 6.75
C ALA A 40 9.58 -3.59 6.61
N ASP A 41 9.00 -3.13 7.70
CA ASP A 41 8.11 -1.96 7.79
C ASP A 41 8.69 -0.68 7.15
N THR A 42 10.02 -0.56 7.16
CA THR A 42 10.74 0.60 6.62
C THR A 42 11.14 0.46 5.16
N THR A 43 10.84 -0.67 4.51
CA THR A 43 11.11 -0.88 3.09
C THR A 43 10.21 0.04 2.25
N PHE A 44 10.78 0.71 1.25
CA PHE A 44 10.00 1.45 0.27
C PHE A 44 9.40 0.49 -0.76
N VAL A 45 8.10 0.60 -0.97
CA VAL A 45 7.35 -0.24 -1.91
C VAL A 45 6.35 0.61 -2.70
N ASN A 46 5.97 0.16 -3.88
CA ASN A 46 4.94 0.81 -4.68
C ASN A 46 3.55 0.36 -4.18
N LEU A 47 2.65 1.30 -3.90
CA LEU A 47 1.30 1.00 -3.45
C LEU A 47 0.52 0.13 -4.44
N LYS A 48 0.75 0.29 -5.75
CA LYS A 48 0.10 -0.48 -6.83
C LYS A 48 0.37 -1.98 -6.73
N ASP A 49 1.50 -2.39 -6.14
CA ASP A 49 1.86 -3.81 -5.99
C ASP A 49 1.04 -4.51 -4.91
N TYR A 50 0.44 -3.73 -3.99
CA TYR A 50 -0.31 -4.24 -2.83
C TYR A 50 -1.82 -4.02 -2.92
N SER A 51 -2.29 -3.05 -3.72
CA SER A 51 -3.72 -2.82 -3.94
C SER A 51 -3.97 -2.09 -5.26
N LYS A 52 -5.06 -2.49 -5.94
CA LYS A 52 -5.57 -1.83 -7.15
C LYS A 52 -6.77 -0.90 -6.87
N ASP A 53 -7.12 -0.69 -5.60
CA ASP A 53 -8.36 -0.01 -5.21
C ASP A 53 -8.20 1.50 -5.00
N PHE A 54 -7.09 2.08 -5.43
CA PHE A 54 -6.83 3.51 -5.32
C PHE A 54 -7.03 4.24 -6.65
N ILE A 55 -7.37 5.52 -6.56
CA ILE A 55 -7.37 6.44 -7.70
C ILE A 55 -6.10 7.29 -7.61
N TYR A 56 -5.37 7.39 -8.71
CA TYR A 56 -4.10 8.13 -8.76
C TYR A 56 -4.26 9.42 -9.57
N ASP A 57 -3.99 10.55 -8.94
CA ASP A 57 -3.92 11.89 -9.54
C ASP A 57 -2.66 12.59 -9.02
N MET A 58 -1.51 11.96 -9.29
CA MET A 58 -0.20 12.36 -8.77
C MET A 58 0.18 13.74 -9.32
N LYS A 59 -0.19 14.79 -8.58
CA LYS A 59 -0.14 16.20 -9.04
C LYS A 59 1.26 16.63 -9.48
N TYR A 60 2.27 16.21 -8.76
CA TYR A 60 3.65 16.61 -9.06
C TYR A 60 4.30 15.81 -10.21
N ALA A 61 3.61 14.81 -10.74
CA ALA A 61 3.98 14.13 -11.99
C ALA A 61 3.42 14.85 -13.24
N THR A 62 2.74 15.97 -13.06
CA THR A 62 2.19 16.84 -14.11
C THR A 62 2.49 18.31 -13.79
N GLU A 63 2.09 19.23 -14.64
CA GLU A 63 2.14 20.69 -14.38
C GLU A 63 0.87 21.20 -13.64
N ASP A 64 -0.12 20.33 -13.41
CA ASP A 64 -1.35 20.68 -12.67
C ASP A 64 -1.11 20.67 -11.15
N ASN A 65 -0.22 21.54 -10.71
CA ASN A 65 0.14 21.78 -9.32
C ASN A 65 0.50 23.25 -9.10
N PHE A 66 0.74 23.66 -7.86
CA PHE A 66 1.03 25.05 -7.53
C PHE A 66 2.40 25.55 -8.06
N LEU A 67 3.34 24.64 -8.32
CA LEU A 67 4.65 24.96 -8.90
C LEU A 67 4.59 25.27 -10.39
N LYS A 68 3.48 24.89 -11.07
CA LYS A 68 3.34 24.92 -12.54
C LYS A 68 4.49 24.20 -13.25
N ALA A 69 5.00 23.14 -12.62
CA ALA A 69 6.14 22.36 -13.11
C ALA A 69 5.98 20.89 -12.73
N LYS A 70 6.33 20.02 -13.66
CA LYS A 70 6.50 18.59 -13.41
C LYS A 70 7.82 18.39 -12.64
N VAL A 71 7.76 17.78 -11.44
CA VAL A 71 8.94 17.49 -10.62
C VAL A 71 9.20 16.00 -10.43
N TYR A 72 8.18 15.13 -10.55
CA TYR A 72 8.36 13.68 -10.63
C TYR A 72 8.45 13.20 -12.08
N ASP A 73 9.29 12.21 -12.34
CA ASP A 73 9.44 11.64 -13.69
C ASP A 73 8.22 10.79 -14.08
N CYS A 74 7.55 10.16 -13.12
CA CYS A 74 6.36 9.34 -13.31
C CYS A 74 5.38 9.40 -12.12
N ALA A 75 4.14 8.97 -12.37
CA ALA A 75 3.03 9.00 -11.43
C ALA A 75 2.99 7.74 -10.54
N GLU A 76 4.06 7.50 -9.76
CA GLU A 76 4.15 6.35 -8.87
C GLU A 76 3.96 6.76 -7.41
N CYS A 77 3.12 6.02 -6.67
CA CYS A 77 2.96 6.19 -5.23
C CYS A 77 3.85 5.18 -4.50
N VAL A 78 5.06 5.58 -4.20
CA VAL A 78 6.00 4.83 -3.37
C VAL A 78 5.85 5.29 -1.93
N LEU A 79 5.83 4.36 -0.96
CA LEU A 79 5.71 4.63 0.47
C LEU A 79 6.50 3.59 1.26
N ARG A 80 6.78 3.82 2.54
CA ARG A 80 7.24 2.73 3.41
C ARG A 80 6.15 1.68 3.59
N TYR A 81 6.53 0.41 3.69
CA TYR A 81 5.58 -0.71 3.73
C TYR A 81 4.53 -0.55 4.83
N LYS A 82 4.92 -0.14 6.05
CA LYS A 82 3.96 0.17 7.14
C LYS A 82 2.94 1.25 6.76
N THR A 83 3.35 2.25 5.97
CA THR A 83 2.44 3.31 5.49
C THR A 83 1.46 2.76 4.46
N VAL A 84 1.93 1.89 3.57
CA VAL A 84 1.09 1.17 2.60
C VAL A 84 0.04 0.32 3.32
N GLN A 85 0.44 -0.45 4.34
CA GLN A 85 -0.50 -1.27 5.11
C GLN A 85 -1.59 -0.43 5.79
N ALA A 86 -1.22 0.66 6.46
CA ALA A 86 -2.15 1.57 7.13
C ALA A 86 -3.10 2.24 6.12
N LEU A 87 -2.58 2.66 4.96
CA LEU A 87 -3.37 3.31 3.91
C LEU A 87 -4.37 2.35 3.26
N ILE A 88 -3.98 1.09 3.03
CA ILE A 88 -4.88 0.03 2.55
C ILE A 88 -5.99 -0.23 3.57
N ALA A 89 -5.68 -0.27 4.86
CA ALA A 89 -6.68 -0.44 5.91
C ALA A 89 -7.69 0.71 5.92
N ALA A 90 -7.23 1.96 5.79
CA ALA A 90 -8.09 3.14 5.68
C ALA A 90 -8.97 3.08 4.41
N ASN A 91 -8.39 2.73 3.26
CA ASN A 91 -9.15 2.63 2.00
C ASN A 91 -10.24 1.55 2.06
N LYS A 92 -9.95 0.38 2.68
CA LYS A 92 -10.96 -0.66 2.92
C LYS A 92 -12.13 -0.15 3.77
N GLU A 93 -11.88 0.75 4.72
CA GLU A 93 -12.94 1.33 5.53
C GLU A 93 -13.77 2.34 4.73
N PHE A 94 -13.15 3.18 3.89
CA PHE A 94 -13.87 4.07 2.97
C PHE A 94 -14.74 3.29 1.98
N MET A 95 -14.21 2.18 1.44
CA MET A 95 -14.94 1.34 0.48
C MET A 95 -16.22 0.73 1.04
N LYS A 96 -16.32 0.50 2.35
CA LYS A 96 -17.57 0.05 3.01
C LYS A 96 -18.71 1.06 2.86
N ASN A 97 -18.38 2.33 2.65
CA ASN A 97 -19.32 3.42 2.45
C ASN A 97 -19.32 3.96 1.01
N GLY A 98 -18.86 3.15 0.04
CA GLY A 98 -18.86 3.50 -1.37
C GLY A 98 -17.85 4.57 -1.78
N CYS A 99 -16.83 4.84 -0.96
CA CYS A 99 -15.78 5.80 -1.28
C CYS A 99 -14.44 5.09 -1.49
N LYS A 100 -13.54 5.71 -2.27
CA LYS A 100 -12.14 5.28 -2.42
C LYS A 100 -11.21 6.46 -2.23
N ILE A 101 -9.99 6.19 -1.77
CA ILE A 101 -8.94 7.19 -1.68
C ILE A 101 -8.45 7.56 -3.09
N LYS A 102 -8.38 8.88 -3.34
CA LYS A 102 -7.69 9.52 -4.45
C LYS A 102 -6.37 10.09 -3.93
N ILE A 103 -5.26 9.76 -4.58
CA ILE A 103 -3.91 10.11 -4.14
C ILE A 103 -3.36 11.25 -4.97
N TYR A 104 -2.84 12.29 -4.30
CA TYR A 104 -2.18 13.45 -4.90
C TYR A 104 -0.67 13.42 -4.74
N ASP A 105 -0.14 13.01 -3.56
CA ASP A 105 1.28 12.86 -3.30
C ASP A 105 1.55 11.74 -2.28
N CYS A 106 2.75 11.14 -2.40
CA CYS A 106 3.24 10.05 -1.57
C CYS A 106 4.65 10.36 -1.03
N TYR A 107 5.56 9.38 -1.05
CA TYR A 107 6.96 9.64 -0.72
C TYR A 107 7.58 10.58 -1.75
N ARG A 108 8.28 11.58 -1.23
CA ARG A 108 9.00 12.59 -2.01
C ARG A 108 10.50 12.47 -1.73
N PRO A 109 11.32 12.02 -2.68
CA PRO A 109 12.77 12.03 -2.53
C PRO A 109 13.31 13.41 -2.12
N LEU A 110 14.36 13.46 -1.31
CA LEU A 110 14.93 14.74 -0.86
C LEU A 110 15.42 15.61 -2.02
N SER A 111 15.89 15.00 -3.11
CA SER A 111 16.25 15.71 -4.34
C SER A 111 15.06 16.45 -4.97
N ILE A 112 13.89 15.82 -4.96
CA ILE A 112 12.65 16.46 -5.43
C ILE A 112 12.22 17.59 -4.50
N GLN A 113 12.34 17.41 -3.18
CA GLN A 113 12.07 18.48 -2.21
C GLN A 113 12.96 19.70 -2.47
N LYS A 114 14.25 19.50 -2.80
CA LYS A 114 15.16 20.56 -3.18
C LYS A 114 14.74 21.24 -4.48
N LYS A 115 14.37 20.47 -5.51
CA LYS A 115 13.85 21.00 -6.77
C LYS A 115 12.60 21.86 -6.57
N MET A 116 11.65 21.43 -5.72
CA MET A 116 10.49 22.23 -5.37
C MET A 116 10.88 23.52 -4.65
N TRP A 117 11.85 23.46 -3.73
CA TRP A 117 12.36 24.63 -3.01
C TRP A 117 13.07 25.64 -3.92
N GLU A 118 13.77 25.18 -4.95
CA GLU A 118 14.40 26.04 -5.97
C GLU A 118 13.35 26.84 -6.76
N ILE A 119 12.16 26.25 -6.98
CA ILE A 119 11.05 26.92 -7.67
C ILE A 119 10.31 27.88 -6.72
N VAL A 120 10.03 27.43 -5.47
CA VAL A 120 9.28 28.21 -4.46
C VAL A 120 10.00 28.11 -3.11
N SER A 121 10.89 29.06 -2.82
CA SER A 121 11.67 29.11 -1.56
C SER A 121 10.85 29.75 -0.43
N ASN A 122 9.66 29.23 -0.18
CA ASN A 122 8.77 29.71 0.90
C ASN A 122 8.40 28.55 1.83
N PRO A 123 8.80 28.57 3.12
CA PRO A 123 8.53 27.51 4.07
C PRO A 123 7.04 27.32 4.42
N GLU A 124 6.19 28.28 4.07
CA GLU A 124 4.73 28.13 4.19
C GLU A 124 4.13 27.21 3.12
N TYR A 125 4.81 27.06 1.98
CA TYR A 125 4.34 26.29 0.83
C TYR A 125 5.18 25.03 0.58
N VAL A 126 6.49 25.14 0.76
CA VAL A 126 7.43 24.01 0.56
C VAL A 126 8.27 23.86 1.83
N ALA A 127 8.28 22.71 2.45
CA ALA A 127 9.10 22.47 3.62
C ALA A 127 10.60 22.66 3.28
N ASP A 128 11.32 23.35 4.16
CA ASP A 128 12.76 23.58 4.02
C ASP A 128 13.50 22.24 3.89
N PRO A 129 14.20 21.97 2.77
CA PRO A 129 14.89 20.71 2.54
C PRO A 129 16.00 20.40 3.54
N LYS A 130 16.51 21.39 4.28
CA LYS A 130 17.47 21.20 5.37
C LYS A 130 16.83 20.47 6.55
N LYS A 131 15.54 20.70 6.78
CA LYS A 131 14.73 20.04 7.84
C LYS A 131 14.07 18.75 7.32
N GLY A 132 13.76 18.72 6.04
CA GLY A 132 12.97 17.69 5.38
C GLY A 132 11.50 17.72 5.80
N SER A 133 10.68 16.94 5.11
CA SER A 133 9.26 16.74 5.41
C SER A 133 8.98 15.28 5.76
N ILE A 134 7.76 14.98 6.22
CA ILE A 134 7.35 13.58 6.47
C ILE A 134 7.16 12.84 5.14
N HIS A 135 6.86 13.55 4.03
CA HIS A 135 6.93 12.96 2.68
C HIS A 135 8.32 12.42 2.36
N ASN A 136 9.39 13.13 2.75
CA ASN A 136 10.77 12.64 2.53
C ASN A 136 11.12 11.40 3.38
N ARG A 137 10.26 11.04 4.32
CA ARG A 137 10.40 9.85 5.20
C ARG A 137 9.58 8.66 4.69
N GLY A 138 8.70 8.85 3.68
CA GLY A 138 7.77 7.83 3.19
C GLY A 138 6.62 7.52 4.15
N GLY A 139 6.33 8.45 5.06
CA GLY A 139 5.30 8.34 6.08
C GLY A 139 4.14 9.34 5.92
N ALA A 140 4.11 10.15 4.86
CA ALA A 140 3.03 11.09 4.58
C ALA A 140 2.34 10.78 3.25
N VAL A 141 1.06 11.14 3.18
CA VAL A 141 0.24 11.08 1.97
C VAL A 141 -0.66 12.31 1.88
N ASP A 142 -0.82 12.83 0.66
CA ASP A 142 -1.82 13.84 0.32
C ASP A 142 -2.93 13.16 -0.47
N ILE A 143 -4.17 13.27 0.03
CA ILE A 143 -5.29 12.46 -0.45
C ILE A 143 -6.61 13.23 -0.45
N SER A 144 -7.54 12.72 -1.27
CA SER A 144 -8.96 13.05 -1.24
C SER A 144 -9.79 11.76 -1.29
N LEU A 145 -11.10 11.88 -1.43
CA LEU A 145 -12.02 10.76 -1.62
C LEU A 145 -12.80 10.94 -2.93
N VAL A 146 -13.05 9.81 -3.60
CA VAL A 146 -14.04 9.73 -4.68
C VAL A 146 -15.19 8.82 -4.25
N ASN A 147 -16.40 9.10 -4.72
CA ASN A 147 -17.56 8.24 -4.53
C ASN A 147 -17.55 7.03 -5.48
N ALA A 148 -18.58 6.21 -5.44
CA ALA A 148 -18.71 5.01 -6.28
C ALA A 148 -18.73 5.32 -7.79
N ASP A 149 -19.15 6.53 -8.17
CA ASP A 149 -19.18 7.00 -9.57
C ASP A 149 -17.83 7.58 -10.03
N GLY A 150 -16.81 7.57 -9.15
CA GLY A 150 -15.50 8.15 -9.42
C GLY A 150 -15.45 9.68 -9.29
N ILE A 151 -16.52 10.31 -8.79
CA ILE A 151 -16.61 11.76 -8.59
C ILE A 151 -15.94 12.10 -7.25
N GLU A 152 -15.02 13.06 -7.29
CA GLU A 152 -14.35 13.53 -6.08
C GLU A 152 -15.33 14.26 -5.13
N LEU A 153 -15.23 13.95 -3.85
CA LEU A 153 -16.03 14.62 -2.82
C LEU A 153 -15.54 16.07 -2.63
N GLU A 154 -16.51 16.97 -2.54
CA GLU A 154 -16.21 18.38 -2.29
C GLU A 154 -15.52 18.58 -0.93
N MET A 155 -14.31 19.15 -0.96
CA MET A 155 -13.49 19.44 0.23
C MET A 155 -13.38 20.95 0.51
N GLY A 156 -14.03 21.82 -0.33
CA GLY A 156 -14.16 23.26 -0.14
C GLY A 156 -12.96 24.08 -0.59
N THR A 157 -11.80 23.47 -0.82
CA THR A 157 -10.67 24.06 -1.53
C THR A 157 -10.03 23.00 -2.41
N LYS A 158 -9.30 23.42 -3.41
CA LYS A 158 -8.43 22.53 -4.17
C LYS A 158 -7.28 22.05 -3.30
N PHE A 159 -6.63 20.97 -3.74
CA PHE A 159 -5.31 20.55 -3.26
C PHE A 159 -4.31 21.71 -3.40
N ASP A 160 -3.38 21.84 -2.49
CA ASP A 160 -2.37 22.92 -2.45
C ASP A 160 -2.97 24.34 -2.42
N PHE A 161 -4.15 24.51 -1.88
CA PHE A 161 -4.70 25.84 -1.60
C PHE A 161 -4.08 26.39 -0.30
N PHE A 162 -3.19 27.37 -0.42
CA PHE A 162 -2.47 27.99 0.69
C PHE A 162 -3.25 29.14 1.35
N GLY A 163 -4.35 28.79 2.01
CA GLY A 163 -5.17 29.75 2.74
C GLY A 163 -5.84 29.09 3.93
N ILE A 164 -6.31 29.92 4.88
CA ILE A 164 -6.96 29.42 6.11
C ILE A 164 -8.16 28.50 5.83
N GLN A 165 -8.77 28.61 4.64
CA GLN A 165 -9.89 27.78 4.21
C GLN A 165 -9.50 26.31 4.02
N ALA A 166 -8.23 26.01 3.79
CA ALA A 166 -7.71 24.63 3.70
C ALA A 166 -7.65 23.94 5.07
N GLY A 167 -7.57 24.72 6.15
CA GLY A 167 -7.42 24.17 7.50
C GLY A 167 -8.64 23.39 7.97
N HIS A 168 -8.40 22.35 8.75
CA HIS A 168 -9.45 21.52 9.35
C HIS A 168 -10.37 22.31 10.31
N ASN A 169 -9.87 23.40 10.90
CA ASN A 169 -10.59 24.21 11.86
C ASN A 169 -11.42 25.33 11.20
N TYR A 170 -11.33 25.51 9.88
CA TYR A 170 -12.13 26.49 9.17
C TYR A 170 -13.59 26.05 9.08
N LYS A 171 -14.49 26.86 9.67
CA LYS A 171 -15.91 26.51 9.86
C LYS A 171 -16.86 27.18 8.87
N LYS A 172 -16.38 28.14 8.08
CA LYS A 172 -17.22 28.87 7.12
C LYS A 172 -17.27 28.16 5.76
N LEU A 173 -17.57 26.84 5.81
CA LEU A 173 -17.76 25.97 4.65
C LEU A 173 -19.18 25.42 4.65
N PRO A 174 -19.71 24.99 3.48
CA PRO A 174 -20.99 24.29 3.40
C PRO A 174 -21.01 23.04 4.29
N VAL A 175 -22.16 22.74 4.87
CA VAL A 175 -22.31 21.59 5.80
C VAL A 175 -21.82 20.26 5.19
N PRO A 176 -22.12 19.92 3.91
CA PRO A 176 -21.61 18.69 3.30
C PRO A 176 -20.07 18.66 3.23
N VAL A 177 -19.42 19.78 2.94
CA VAL A 177 -17.96 19.88 2.88
C VAL A 177 -17.33 19.62 4.25
N ILE A 178 -17.90 20.23 5.30
CA ILE A 178 -17.46 19.97 6.68
C ILE A 178 -17.62 18.49 7.04
N ALA A 179 -18.73 17.88 6.63
CA ALA A 179 -18.98 16.46 6.85
C ALA A 179 -17.94 15.57 6.12
N ASN A 180 -17.65 15.87 4.86
CA ASN A 180 -16.66 15.15 4.06
C ASN A 180 -15.25 15.19 4.69
N ARG A 181 -14.79 16.40 5.09
CA ARG A 181 -13.50 16.56 5.78
C ARG A 181 -13.45 15.83 7.12
N LYS A 182 -14.53 15.89 7.91
CA LYS A 182 -14.62 15.13 9.18
C LYS A 182 -14.56 13.62 8.94
N TYR A 183 -15.27 13.15 7.92
CA TYR A 183 -15.28 11.73 7.55
C TYR A 183 -13.87 11.27 7.13
N LEU A 184 -13.23 11.98 6.18
CA LEU A 184 -11.86 11.72 5.76
C LEU A 184 -10.91 11.67 6.97
N LYS A 185 -10.92 12.73 7.79
CA LYS A 185 -10.06 12.85 8.98
C LYS A 185 -10.30 11.71 9.98
N SER A 186 -11.56 11.36 10.27
CA SER A 186 -11.89 10.35 11.28
C SER A 186 -11.38 8.97 10.92
N VAL A 187 -11.54 8.55 9.66
CA VAL A 187 -11.06 7.25 9.17
C VAL A 187 -9.55 7.21 9.14
N MET A 188 -8.88 8.27 8.68
CA MET A 188 -7.42 8.33 8.66
C MET A 188 -6.82 8.26 10.07
N ILE A 189 -7.37 9.00 11.04
CA ILE A 189 -6.93 8.96 12.44
C ILE A 189 -7.10 7.56 13.04
N LYS A 190 -8.23 6.92 12.79
CA LYS A 190 -8.53 5.56 13.25
C LYS A 190 -7.52 4.54 12.72
N ASN A 191 -7.03 4.74 11.49
CA ASN A 191 -6.04 3.88 10.84
C ASN A 191 -4.57 4.33 11.06
N GLY A 192 -4.30 5.09 12.14
CA GLY A 192 -2.95 5.37 12.61
C GLY A 192 -2.30 6.62 12.06
N PHE A 193 -3.02 7.45 11.31
CA PHE A 193 -2.51 8.72 10.81
C PHE A 193 -2.81 9.88 11.76
N ASN A 194 -2.01 10.95 11.67
CA ASN A 194 -2.32 12.27 12.19
C ASN A 194 -2.71 13.17 11.02
N SER A 195 -3.71 14.01 11.19
CA SER A 195 -4.01 15.10 10.27
C SER A 195 -3.02 16.26 10.47
N PHE A 196 -2.85 17.08 9.45
CA PHE A 196 -2.13 18.34 9.53
C PHE A 196 -3.14 19.49 9.59
N ASP A 197 -3.04 20.38 10.59
CA ASP A 197 -4.14 21.28 10.91
C ASP A 197 -4.45 22.31 9.82
N SER A 198 -3.43 22.76 9.07
CA SER A 198 -3.59 23.75 7.99
C SER A 198 -4.04 23.17 6.65
N GLU A 199 -4.00 21.82 6.49
CA GLU A 199 -4.20 21.15 5.20
C GLU A 199 -5.15 19.96 5.37
N TRP A 200 -6.34 20.01 4.75
CA TRP A 200 -7.33 18.95 4.88
C TRP A 200 -6.92 17.63 4.17
N TRP A 201 -6.03 17.71 3.20
CA TRP A 201 -5.54 16.57 2.41
C TRP A 201 -4.37 15.81 3.05
N HIS A 202 -3.57 16.46 3.92
CA HIS A 202 -2.29 15.95 4.40
C HIS A 202 -2.42 15.07 5.65
N TYR A 203 -1.86 13.85 5.57
CA TYR A 203 -1.87 12.88 6.68
C TYR A 203 -0.50 12.25 6.88
N ASN A 204 -0.04 12.25 8.13
CA ASN A 204 1.24 11.67 8.56
C ASN A 204 0.99 10.38 9.35
N LEU A 205 1.60 9.25 8.94
CA LEU A 205 1.58 8.04 9.74
C LEU A 205 2.33 8.27 11.06
N LYS A 206 1.68 8.01 12.21
CA LYS A 206 2.24 8.26 13.55
C LYS A 206 3.58 7.56 13.76
N THR A 207 3.68 6.28 13.35
CA THR A 207 4.91 5.48 13.48
C THR A 207 5.98 5.87 12.45
N GLY A 208 5.64 6.67 11.42
CA GLY A 208 6.53 7.15 10.38
C GLY A 208 7.23 8.49 10.69
N LEU A 209 6.78 9.21 11.73
CA LEU A 209 7.29 10.56 12.04
C LEU A 209 8.78 10.61 12.33
N LYS A 210 9.34 9.53 12.90
CA LYS A 210 10.77 9.43 13.29
C LYS A 210 11.62 8.66 12.27
N ASP A 211 11.04 8.21 11.15
CA ASP A 211 11.80 7.54 10.11
C ASP A 211 12.84 8.49 9.51
N LYS A 212 13.94 7.94 9.02
CA LYS A 212 14.98 8.73 8.38
C LYS A 212 14.48 9.33 7.07
N VAL A 213 14.85 10.58 6.83
CA VAL A 213 14.73 11.21 5.50
C VAL A 213 15.48 10.36 4.49
N SER A 214 14.91 10.19 3.31
CA SER A 214 15.49 9.38 2.25
C SER A 214 15.62 10.19 0.94
N ASN A 215 16.54 9.77 0.12
CA ASN A 215 16.67 10.23 -1.26
C ASN A 215 16.63 9.06 -2.24
N GLN A 216 16.04 7.93 -1.83
CA GLN A 216 15.83 6.79 -2.71
C GLN A 216 14.93 7.20 -3.87
N THR A 217 15.34 6.89 -5.09
CA THR A 217 14.56 7.09 -6.31
C THR A 217 14.01 5.76 -6.80
N TRP A 218 13.07 5.80 -7.72
CA TRP A 218 12.54 4.64 -8.43
C TRP A 218 12.69 4.81 -9.92
N LYS A 219 12.64 3.72 -10.65
CA LYS A 219 12.58 3.73 -12.11
C LYS A 219 11.14 3.91 -12.56
N CYS A 220 10.95 4.66 -13.63
CA CYS A 220 9.69 4.73 -14.34
C CYS A 220 9.69 3.65 -15.43
N ASP A 221 8.63 2.85 -15.50
CA ASP A 221 8.44 1.85 -16.55
C ASP A 221 7.91 2.50 -17.82
#